data_27fe472c530ef0ec6fa0c8ba9e0bee40
#
_entry.id   27fe472c530ef0ec6fa0c8ba9e0bee40
#
_cell.length_a   1.000
_cell.length_b   1.000
_cell.length_c   1.000
_cell.angle_alpha   90.00
_cell.angle_beta   90.00
_cell.angle_gamma   90.00
#
_symmetry.space_group_name_H-M   'P 1'
#
loop_
_entity.id
_entity.type
_entity.pdbx_description
1 polymer ?
#
loop_
_entity_poly.entity_id
_entity_poly.type
_entity_poly.pdbx_seq_one_letter_code
_entity_poly.pdbx_strand_id
1 'polypeptide(L)'
;MSFDTAGRTMMGVTGVDAAQRMTALGLAAIGANCGNNVAETEAAVLQIKSGAGDTPVIVKSNAGVPEFRGDSLVYSGSPEVMGAHVRRTRCLSRGVRCALRHHEYRR
;
A
#
# COMPACT_ATOMS: atom_id res chain seq x y z
N MET A 1 -7.27 -2.26 -2.83
CA MET A 1 -6.83 -2.97 -4.06
C MET A 1 -5.34 -3.18 -4.01
N SER A 2 -4.83 -4.20 -4.72
CA SER A 2 -3.41 -4.47 -4.89
C SER A 2 -2.93 -3.99 -6.26
N PHE A 3 -1.71 -3.42 -6.32
CA PHE A 3 -1.07 -2.86 -7.52
C PHE A 3 0.31 -3.50 -7.73
N ASP A 4 0.33 -4.81 -7.78
CA ASP A 4 1.53 -5.67 -7.80
C ASP A 4 1.98 -6.10 -9.21
N THR A 5 1.33 -5.56 -10.23
CA THR A 5 1.65 -5.86 -11.64
C THR A 5 2.16 -4.58 -12.33
N ALA A 6 3.45 -4.29 -12.17
CA ALA A 6 4.09 -3.09 -12.73
C ALA A 6 3.34 -1.78 -12.37
N GLY A 7 2.94 -1.62 -11.10
CA GLY A 7 2.20 -0.45 -10.61
C GLY A 7 0.73 -0.40 -11.05
N ARG A 8 0.20 -1.49 -11.56
CA ARG A 8 -1.19 -1.66 -11.94
C ARG A 8 -1.81 -2.83 -11.19
N THR A 9 -3.14 -2.89 -11.17
CA THR A 9 -3.84 -4.10 -10.73
C THR A 9 -3.60 -5.24 -11.72
N MET A 10 -3.91 -6.46 -11.33
CA MET A 10 -3.85 -7.63 -12.21
C MET A 10 -4.64 -7.43 -13.52
N MET A 11 -5.70 -6.63 -13.49
CA MET A 11 -6.54 -6.29 -14.66
C MET A 11 -6.04 -5.04 -15.40
N GLY A 12 -4.85 -4.52 -15.09
CA GLY A 12 -4.23 -3.41 -15.78
C GLY A 12 -4.72 -2.02 -15.37
N VAL A 13 -5.53 -1.90 -14.32
CA VAL A 13 -6.05 -0.61 -13.84
C VAL A 13 -4.97 0.16 -13.08
N THR A 14 -4.77 1.43 -13.41
CA THR A 14 -3.86 2.32 -12.69
C THR A 14 -4.46 2.81 -11.37
N GLY A 15 -3.61 3.30 -10.46
CA GLY A 15 -4.09 3.90 -9.21
C GLY A 15 -4.95 5.14 -9.43
N VAL A 16 -4.65 5.94 -10.44
CA VAL A 16 -5.44 7.13 -10.80
C VAL A 16 -6.83 6.73 -11.29
N ASP A 17 -6.90 5.81 -12.26
CA ASP A 17 -8.18 5.34 -12.81
C ASP A 17 -9.06 4.70 -11.74
N ALA A 18 -8.46 3.88 -10.89
CA ALA A 18 -9.15 3.26 -9.77
C ALA A 18 -9.72 4.30 -8.81
N ALA A 19 -8.92 5.30 -8.44
CA ALA A 19 -9.36 6.36 -7.55
C ALA A 19 -10.51 7.18 -8.14
N GLN A 20 -10.42 7.59 -9.39
CA GLN A 20 -11.47 8.36 -10.07
C GLN A 20 -12.79 7.61 -10.12
N ARG A 21 -12.75 6.32 -10.48
CA ARG A 21 -13.96 5.48 -10.55
C ARG A 21 -14.56 5.24 -9.18
N MET A 22 -13.74 5.01 -8.17
CA MET A 22 -14.22 4.72 -6.81
C MET A 22 -14.73 5.95 -6.08
N THR A 23 -14.12 7.11 -6.26
CA THR A 23 -14.64 8.37 -5.69
C THR A 23 -15.97 8.75 -6.28
N ALA A 24 -16.20 8.46 -7.56
CA ALA A 24 -17.50 8.67 -8.21
C ALA A 24 -18.62 7.82 -7.58
N LEU A 25 -18.29 6.72 -6.91
CA LEU A 25 -19.26 5.88 -6.19
C LEU A 25 -19.61 6.40 -4.79
N GLY A 26 -18.99 7.49 -4.33
CA GLY A 26 -19.26 8.08 -3.02
C GLY A 26 -18.74 7.24 -1.84
N LEU A 27 -17.66 6.49 -2.02
CA LEU A 27 -17.09 5.64 -0.98
C LEU A 27 -16.48 6.49 0.15
N ALA A 28 -16.58 6.00 1.38
CA ALA A 28 -16.04 6.67 2.57
C ALA A 28 -14.50 6.74 2.58
N ALA A 29 -13.84 5.78 1.96
CA ALA A 29 -12.39 5.71 1.80
C ALA A 29 -12.02 4.75 0.66
N ILE A 30 -10.87 4.97 0.07
CA ILE A 30 -10.29 4.09 -0.96
C ILE A 30 -8.84 3.79 -0.59
N GLY A 31 -8.22 2.80 -1.20
CA GLY A 31 -6.81 2.56 -0.87
C GLY A 31 -6.16 1.39 -1.56
N ALA A 32 -4.88 1.21 -1.20
CA ALA A 32 -4.04 0.11 -1.64
C ALA A 32 -3.68 -0.81 -0.47
N ASN A 33 -3.62 -2.09 -0.76
CA ASN A 33 -3.18 -3.09 0.20
C ASN A 33 -2.27 -4.12 -0.46
N CYS A 34 -1.52 -4.84 0.36
CA CYS A 34 -0.56 -5.86 -0.07
C CYS A 34 0.59 -5.25 -0.90
N GLY A 35 0.76 -5.69 -2.15
CA GLY A 35 1.92 -5.33 -2.97
C GLY A 35 3.14 -6.22 -2.68
N ASN A 36 4.09 -6.24 -3.60
CA ASN A 36 5.31 -7.04 -3.48
C ASN A 36 6.32 -6.40 -2.52
N ASN A 37 6.32 -5.09 -2.45
CA ASN A 37 7.21 -4.33 -1.57
C ASN A 37 6.64 -2.95 -1.22
N VAL A 38 7.29 -2.29 -0.28
CA VAL A 38 6.89 -0.97 0.22
C VAL A 38 6.93 0.10 -0.87
N ALA A 39 7.94 0.08 -1.75
CA ALA A 39 8.12 1.09 -2.80
C ALA A 39 6.98 1.05 -3.84
N GLU A 40 6.56 -0.14 -4.26
CA GLU A 40 5.41 -0.30 -5.16
C GLU A 40 4.11 0.19 -4.54
N THR A 41 3.91 -0.09 -3.26
CA THR A 41 2.73 0.38 -2.53
C THR A 41 2.75 1.91 -2.40
N GLU A 42 3.90 2.52 -2.11
CA GLU A 42 4.04 3.98 -2.05
C GLU A 42 3.71 4.63 -3.41
N ALA A 43 4.23 4.07 -4.50
CA ALA A 43 3.93 4.56 -5.84
C ALA A 43 2.44 4.47 -6.19
N ALA A 44 1.79 3.36 -5.83
CA ALA A 44 0.35 3.19 -6.02
C ALA A 44 -0.47 4.20 -5.19
N VAL A 45 -0.06 4.44 -3.95
CA VAL A 45 -0.71 5.43 -3.05
C VAL A 45 -0.64 6.83 -3.62
N LEU A 46 0.49 7.23 -4.19
CA LEU A 46 0.65 8.52 -4.86
C LEU A 46 -0.32 8.67 -6.03
N GLN A 47 -0.44 7.64 -6.85
CA GLN A 47 -1.40 7.62 -7.96
C GLN A 47 -2.85 7.70 -7.48
N ILE A 48 -3.21 6.89 -6.47
CA ILE A 48 -4.55 6.92 -5.87
C ILE A 48 -4.85 8.32 -5.33
N LYS A 49 -3.91 8.93 -4.62
CA LYS A 49 -4.10 10.26 -4.03
C LYS A 49 -4.30 11.33 -5.08
N SER A 50 -3.62 11.25 -6.21
CA SER A 50 -3.81 12.22 -7.31
C SER A 50 -5.20 12.16 -7.94
N GLY A 51 -5.88 11.02 -7.88
CA GLY A 51 -7.24 10.83 -8.39
C GLY A 51 -8.35 10.86 -7.33
N ALA A 52 -8.00 10.86 -6.04
CA ALA A 52 -8.96 10.70 -4.93
C ALA A 52 -9.64 12.01 -4.49
N GLY A 53 -9.15 13.17 -4.88
CA GLY A 53 -9.64 14.45 -4.34
C GLY A 53 -9.56 14.47 -2.82
N ASP A 54 -10.68 14.75 -2.15
CA ASP A 54 -10.77 14.80 -0.68
C ASP A 54 -11.08 13.44 -0.04
N THR A 55 -11.28 12.39 -0.83
CA THR A 55 -11.56 11.05 -0.30
C THR A 55 -10.37 10.52 0.49
N PRO A 56 -10.56 10.05 1.73
CA PRO A 56 -9.50 9.46 2.54
C PRO A 56 -8.86 8.24 1.85
N VAL A 57 -7.53 8.14 1.96
CA VAL A 57 -6.77 7.01 1.40
C VAL A 57 -6.23 6.13 2.52
N ILE A 58 -6.50 4.84 2.43
CA ILE A 58 -6.03 3.83 3.39
C ILE A 58 -4.92 3.01 2.74
N VAL A 59 -3.81 2.85 3.45
CA VAL A 59 -2.65 2.08 3.00
C VAL A 59 -2.40 0.93 3.96
N LYS A 60 -2.28 -0.27 3.43
CA LYS A 60 -2.00 -1.48 4.20
C LYS A 60 -0.97 -2.36 3.48
N SER A 61 0.29 -1.99 3.60
CA SER A 61 1.40 -2.68 2.94
C SER A 61 1.75 -3.99 3.63
N ASN A 62 2.24 -4.94 2.84
CA ASN A 62 2.97 -6.09 3.36
C ASN A 62 4.39 -5.67 3.76
N ALA A 63 4.99 -6.44 4.68
CA ALA A 63 6.41 -6.29 5.06
C ALA A 63 7.38 -6.88 4.02
N GLY A 64 6.97 -6.98 2.77
CA GLY A 64 7.65 -7.63 1.68
C GLY A 64 7.13 -9.05 1.41
N VAL A 65 7.68 -9.68 0.38
CA VAL A 65 7.44 -11.10 0.09
C VAL A 65 8.39 -11.92 0.97
N PRO A 66 7.92 -12.98 1.63
CA PRO A 66 8.79 -13.82 2.45
C PRO A 66 9.82 -14.55 1.58
N GLU A 67 11.07 -14.52 2.02
CA GLU A 67 12.17 -15.24 1.42
C GLU A 67 12.69 -16.31 2.37
N PHE A 68 12.98 -17.51 1.86
CA PHE A 68 13.64 -18.53 2.64
C PHE A 68 15.15 -18.25 2.72
N ARG A 69 15.68 -18.17 3.94
CA ARG A 69 17.10 -18.15 4.22
C ARG A 69 17.44 -19.31 5.16
N GLY A 70 17.89 -20.43 4.58
CA GLY A 70 18.03 -21.67 5.32
C GLY A 70 16.67 -22.19 5.78
N ASP A 71 16.51 -22.46 7.09
CA ASP A 71 15.25 -22.93 7.69
C ASP A 71 14.34 -21.79 8.17
N SER A 72 14.71 -20.52 7.90
CA SER A 72 13.99 -19.35 8.38
C SER A 72 13.33 -18.58 7.25
N LEU A 73 12.10 -18.09 7.47
CA LEU A 73 11.42 -17.11 6.65
C LEU A 73 11.85 -15.72 7.07
N VAL A 74 12.34 -14.92 6.11
CA VAL A 74 12.77 -13.54 6.34
C VAL A 74 11.94 -12.60 5.47
N TYR A 75 11.52 -11.48 6.06
CA TYR A 75 10.82 -10.40 5.38
C TYR A 75 11.73 -9.18 5.25
N SER A 76 11.72 -8.52 4.09
CA SER A 76 12.53 -7.32 3.82
C SER A 76 12.04 -6.07 4.59
N GLY A 77 10.79 -6.06 5.02
CA GLY A 77 10.18 -4.96 5.77
C GLY A 77 10.44 -5.06 7.26
N SER A 78 11.63 -4.64 7.71
CA SER A 78 11.93 -4.49 9.14
C SER A 78 11.01 -3.46 9.80
N PRO A 79 10.89 -3.42 11.15
CA PRO A 79 10.13 -2.39 11.86
C PRO A 79 10.55 -0.97 11.48
N GLU A 80 11.85 -0.74 11.27
CA GLU A 80 12.41 0.55 10.85
C GLU A 80 11.96 0.93 9.44
N VAL A 81 12.01 -0.01 8.49
CA VAL A 81 11.55 0.17 7.11
C VAL A 81 10.05 0.47 7.08
N MET A 82 9.26 -0.31 7.83
CA MET A 82 7.82 -0.11 7.90
C MET A 82 7.45 1.20 8.60
N GLY A 83 8.16 1.59 9.65
CA GLY A 83 7.98 2.88 10.31
C GLY A 83 8.32 4.07 9.41
N ALA A 84 9.39 3.96 8.60
CA ALA A 84 9.73 4.97 7.60
C ALA A 84 8.65 5.05 6.49
N HIS A 85 8.11 3.92 6.05
CA HIS A 85 7.00 3.85 5.10
C HIS A 85 5.76 4.61 5.62
N VAL A 86 5.36 4.39 6.85
CA VAL A 86 4.24 5.12 7.47
C VAL A 86 4.47 6.63 7.46
N ARG A 87 5.68 7.06 7.85
CA ARG A 87 6.03 8.49 7.83
C ARG A 87 5.94 9.08 6.44
N ARG A 88 6.52 8.41 5.42
CA ARG A 88 6.48 8.89 4.03
C ARG A 88 5.04 8.97 3.51
N THR A 89 4.25 7.92 3.69
CA THR A 89 2.86 7.90 3.20
C THR A 89 1.98 8.94 3.89
N ARG A 90 2.20 9.24 5.17
CA ARG A 90 1.49 10.32 5.88
C ARG A 90 1.92 11.71 5.43
N CYS A 91 3.21 11.91 5.14
CA CYS A 91 3.72 13.20 4.66
C CYS A 91 3.27 13.53 3.23
N LEU A 92 3.10 12.51 2.39
CA LEU A 92 2.74 12.70 0.98
C LEU A 92 1.29 13.16 0.78
N SER A 93 0.44 13.03 1.80
CA SER A 93 -0.95 13.50 1.69
C SER A 93 -1.65 13.63 3.04
N ARG A 94 -2.27 14.78 3.27
CA ARG A 94 -3.25 14.93 4.35
C ARG A 94 -4.40 13.95 4.09
N GLY A 95 -4.74 13.14 5.10
CA GLY A 95 -5.85 12.18 5.01
C GLY A 95 -5.46 10.74 4.66
N VAL A 96 -4.18 10.41 4.49
CA VAL A 96 -3.74 9.01 4.40
C VAL A 96 -3.70 8.37 5.79
N ARG A 97 -4.43 7.28 5.97
CA ARG A 97 -4.35 6.42 7.15
C ARG A 97 -3.57 5.16 6.77
N CYS A 98 -2.48 4.92 7.47
CA CYS A 98 -1.67 3.72 7.27
C CYS A 98 -2.00 2.69 8.35
N ALA A 99 -2.30 1.47 7.93
CA ALA A 99 -2.41 0.31 8.80
C ALA A 99 -1.25 -0.65 8.48
N LEU A 100 -0.46 -0.97 9.48
CA LEU A 100 0.61 -1.95 9.36
C LEU A 100 0.04 -3.34 9.66
N ARG A 101 0.31 -4.29 8.79
CA ARG A 101 0.09 -5.69 9.11
C ARG A 101 1.38 -6.25 9.70
N HIS A 102 1.47 -6.36 11.02
CA HIS A 102 2.45 -7.19 11.69
C HIS A 102 2.01 -8.64 11.53
N HIS A 103 2.81 -9.43 10.83
CA HIS A 103 2.79 -10.85 11.03
C HIS A 103 3.63 -11.15 12.27
N GLU A 104 3.02 -11.13 13.44
CA GLU A 104 3.59 -11.80 14.58
C GLU A 104 3.51 -13.31 14.30
N TYR A 105 4.63 -13.89 13.91
CA TYR A 105 4.83 -15.32 14.09
C TYR A 105 4.95 -15.56 15.59
N ARG A 106 3.88 -16.02 16.23
CA ARG A 106 4.01 -16.70 17.50
C ARG A 106 4.76 -18.02 17.24
N ARG A 107 5.90 -18.12 17.88
CA ARG A 107 6.65 -19.37 17.96
C ARG A 107 5.84 -20.42 18.73
#